data_eb31498bd86bd311c2b603903c568ad9
#
_entry.id   eb31498bd86bd311c2b603903c568ad9
#
_cell.length_a   1.000
_cell.length_b   1.000
_cell.length_c   1.000
_cell.angle_alpha   90.00
_cell.angle_beta   90.00
_cell.angle_gamma   90.00
#
_symmetry.space_group_name_H-M   'P 1'
#
loop_
_entity.id
_entity.type
_entity.pdbx_description
1 polymer ?
#
loop_
_entity_poly.entity_id
_entity_poly.type
_entity_poly.pdbx_seq_one_letter_code
_entity_poly.pdbx_strand_id
1 'polypeptide(L)'
;MIKVCHMTSAHQPGDTRIFQKECVSLAKAGYQVFLVQRGESGENSGVRIIGVGQPSGGRLTRMTSFARKVYEAALAVDADLYHLHDPELLPYGIKLKRRGKKVIFDSHELYAVQLRQKPYLPGWCTRIIAFGYARYERYVLRRLDGAIFPCTVNGEDPFAGRCPHTALVDNSVKLEDFYERYDPEAVRNQDQICLTGSLTEARGITSAIRAAASAKCTLALAGPISPADYEAQLRKMPEFSSVDYRGVLAKDQVAALLQTSRVGLSPLLNQGQYWKAENLATK
;
A
#
# COMPACT_ATOMS: atom_id res chain seq x y z
N MET A 1 -29.18 -7.20 -3.64
CA MET A 1 -27.85 -6.60 -3.92
C MET A 1 -26.89 -7.08 -2.83
N ILE A 2 -25.73 -7.62 -3.19
CA ILE A 2 -24.76 -8.12 -2.21
C ILE A 2 -24.08 -6.94 -1.51
N LYS A 3 -24.08 -6.97 -0.17
CA LYS A 3 -23.41 -5.97 0.66
C LYS A 3 -21.97 -6.38 0.95
N VAL A 4 -21.02 -5.51 0.62
CA VAL A 4 -19.59 -5.70 0.91
C VAL A 4 -19.13 -4.61 1.87
N CYS A 5 -18.50 -5.01 2.98
CA CYS A 5 -17.99 -4.09 3.99
C CYS A 5 -16.46 -4.20 4.09
N HIS A 6 -15.76 -3.20 3.58
CA HIS A 6 -14.32 -3.04 3.75
C HIS A 6 -14.02 -2.45 5.13
N MET A 7 -12.97 -2.94 5.78
CA MET A 7 -12.57 -2.54 7.13
C MET A 7 -11.10 -2.20 7.18
N THR A 8 -10.78 -0.97 7.58
CA THR A 8 -9.39 -0.57 7.83
C THR A 8 -9.24 0.29 9.08
N SER A 9 -8.21 0.02 9.87
CA SER A 9 -7.83 0.76 11.08
C SER A 9 -6.53 1.56 10.91
N ALA A 10 -5.70 1.19 9.91
CA ALA A 10 -4.38 1.76 9.72
C ALA A 10 -4.29 2.77 8.57
N HIS A 11 -5.02 2.55 7.49
CA HIS A 11 -4.91 3.35 6.28
C HIS A 11 -5.59 4.72 6.41
N GLN A 12 -5.11 5.68 5.63
CA GLN A 12 -5.69 7.03 5.58
C GLN A 12 -6.98 7.04 4.74
N PRO A 13 -7.90 7.98 5.03
CA PRO A 13 -9.04 8.21 4.14
C PRO A 13 -8.59 8.46 2.70
N GLY A 14 -9.32 7.88 1.75
CA GLY A 14 -9.00 8.01 0.33
C GLY A 14 -7.82 7.15 -0.15
N ASP A 15 -7.41 6.15 0.63
CA ASP A 15 -6.35 5.22 0.24
C ASP A 15 -6.52 4.72 -1.19
N THR A 16 -5.44 4.73 -1.96
CA THR A 16 -5.49 4.44 -3.39
C THR A 16 -5.91 3.00 -3.69
N ARG A 17 -5.43 2.02 -2.91
CA ARG A 17 -5.81 0.61 -3.11
C ARG A 17 -7.21 0.35 -2.59
N ILE A 18 -7.44 0.63 -1.31
CA ILE A 18 -8.70 0.28 -0.63
C ILE A 18 -9.88 1.05 -1.23
N PHE A 19 -9.81 2.39 -1.19
CA PHE A 19 -10.92 3.21 -1.62
C PHE A 19 -11.02 3.34 -3.14
N GLN A 20 -9.94 3.87 -3.77
CA GLN A 20 -10.02 4.28 -5.18
C GLN A 20 -10.08 3.10 -6.15
N LYS A 21 -9.42 1.97 -5.83
CA LYS A 21 -9.40 0.79 -6.69
C LYS A 21 -10.45 -0.23 -6.28
N GLU A 22 -10.42 -0.75 -5.07
CA GLU A 22 -11.28 -1.87 -4.67
C GLU A 22 -12.71 -1.43 -4.40
N CYS A 23 -12.95 -0.50 -3.47
CA CYS A 23 -14.31 -0.08 -3.12
C CYS A 23 -15.05 0.53 -4.32
N VAL A 24 -14.43 1.46 -5.05
CA VAL A 24 -15.05 2.11 -6.20
C VAL A 24 -15.31 1.12 -7.34
N SER A 25 -14.41 0.18 -7.59
CA SER A 25 -14.61 -0.84 -8.63
C SER A 25 -15.77 -1.78 -8.29
N LEU A 26 -15.90 -2.20 -7.03
CA LEU A 26 -17.04 -3.01 -6.58
C LEU A 26 -18.35 -2.24 -6.65
N ALA A 27 -18.36 -0.94 -6.29
CA ALA A 27 -19.55 -0.10 -6.42
C ALA A 27 -19.97 0.05 -7.89
N LYS A 28 -19.01 0.28 -8.80
CA LYS A 28 -19.26 0.30 -10.26
C LYS A 28 -19.77 -1.05 -10.80
N ALA A 29 -19.35 -2.16 -10.19
CA ALA A 29 -19.81 -3.50 -10.55
C ALA A 29 -21.19 -3.86 -9.95
N GLY A 30 -21.86 -2.92 -9.26
CA GLY A 30 -23.22 -3.10 -8.75
C GLY A 30 -23.33 -3.71 -7.36
N TYR A 31 -22.24 -3.78 -6.59
CA TYR A 31 -22.30 -4.14 -5.18
C TYR A 31 -22.69 -2.94 -4.32
N GLN A 32 -23.34 -3.19 -3.19
CA GLN A 32 -23.55 -2.18 -2.16
C GLN A 32 -22.31 -2.15 -1.25
N VAL A 33 -21.47 -1.13 -1.43
CA VAL A 33 -20.15 -1.06 -0.79
C VAL A 33 -20.15 -0.10 0.39
N PHE A 34 -19.63 -0.61 1.52
CA PHE A 34 -19.38 0.14 2.75
C PHE A 34 -17.89 0.13 3.04
N LEU A 35 -17.34 1.26 3.47
CA LEU A 35 -15.96 1.37 3.95
C LEU A 35 -15.95 1.92 5.36
N VAL A 36 -15.58 1.08 6.33
CA VAL A 36 -15.37 1.49 7.72
C VAL A 36 -13.91 1.85 7.92
N GLN A 37 -13.65 3.12 8.23
CA GLN A 37 -12.31 3.69 8.32
C GLN A 37 -12.21 4.79 9.38
N ARG A 38 -11.01 5.30 9.60
CA ARG A 38 -10.81 6.54 10.37
C ARG A 38 -11.42 7.75 9.67
N GLY A 39 -11.69 8.82 10.43
CA GLY A 39 -12.21 10.08 9.91
C GLY A 39 -13.71 10.20 10.02
N GLU A 40 -14.30 10.96 9.12
CA GLU A 40 -15.72 11.29 9.09
C GLU A 40 -16.50 10.34 8.18
N SER A 41 -17.81 10.28 8.43
CA SER A 41 -18.74 9.53 7.59
C SER A 41 -19.16 10.36 6.37
N GLY A 42 -19.52 9.68 5.29
CA GLY A 42 -19.97 10.33 4.06
C GLY A 42 -20.29 9.32 2.96
N GLU A 43 -20.46 9.81 1.75
CA GLU A 43 -20.62 8.98 0.56
C GLU A 43 -19.77 9.58 -0.57
N ASN A 44 -19.04 8.72 -1.28
CA ASN A 44 -18.23 9.13 -2.41
C ASN A 44 -18.14 7.99 -3.43
N SER A 45 -18.34 8.30 -4.72
CA SER A 45 -18.23 7.36 -5.85
C SER A 45 -19.05 6.07 -5.66
N GLY A 46 -20.26 6.18 -5.05
CA GLY A 46 -21.14 5.04 -4.78
C GLY A 46 -20.72 4.16 -3.58
N VAL A 47 -19.72 4.60 -2.82
CA VAL A 47 -19.24 3.94 -1.60
C VAL A 47 -19.74 4.68 -0.38
N ARG A 48 -20.45 4.00 0.51
CA ARG A 48 -20.84 4.55 1.81
C ARG A 48 -19.69 4.45 2.82
N ILE A 49 -19.16 5.57 3.25
CA ILE A 49 -18.06 5.68 4.21
C ILE A 49 -18.63 5.79 5.62
N ILE A 50 -18.18 4.95 6.53
CA ILE A 50 -18.51 4.99 7.95
C ILE A 50 -17.25 5.37 8.71
N GLY A 51 -17.17 6.64 9.10
CA GLY A 51 -16.06 7.18 9.86
C GLY A 51 -16.20 6.87 11.35
N VAL A 52 -15.17 6.35 11.98
CA VAL A 52 -15.14 6.04 13.42
C VAL A 52 -14.26 7.01 14.22
N GLY A 53 -14.03 8.20 13.66
CA GLY A 53 -13.16 9.22 14.23
C GLY A 53 -11.68 8.93 14.03
N GLN A 54 -10.83 9.64 14.75
CA GLN A 54 -9.39 9.45 14.70
C GLN A 54 -8.91 8.52 15.84
N PRO A 55 -7.89 7.69 15.59
CA PRO A 55 -7.28 6.92 16.68
C PRO A 55 -6.61 7.88 17.67
N SER A 56 -6.99 7.78 18.95
CA SER A 56 -6.32 8.49 20.03
C SER A 56 -5.15 7.66 20.56
N GLY A 57 -3.99 8.28 20.77
CA GLY A 57 -2.82 7.61 21.31
C GLY A 57 -1.93 6.91 20.27
N GLY A 58 -1.06 6.02 20.74
CA GLY A 58 -0.02 5.38 19.94
C GLY A 58 -0.48 4.14 19.17
N ARG A 59 0.51 3.44 18.57
CA ARG A 59 0.30 2.23 17.78
C ARG A 59 -0.52 1.16 18.52
N LEU A 60 -0.26 0.94 19.83
CA LEU A 60 -0.95 -0.10 20.59
C LEU A 60 -2.45 0.20 20.73
N THR A 61 -2.81 1.45 21.02
CA THR A 61 -4.21 1.89 21.09
C THR A 61 -4.94 1.70 19.77
N ARG A 62 -4.27 2.04 18.65
CA ARG A 62 -4.82 1.80 17.31
C ARG A 62 -5.08 0.31 17.06
N MET A 63 -4.13 -0.55 17.39
CA MET A 63 -4.24 -2.01 17.17
C MET A 63 -5.26 -2.69 18.08
N THR A 64 -5.69 -2.06 19.14
CA THR A 64 -6.64 -2.63 20.12
C THR A 64 -7.98 -1.91 20.12
N SER A 65 -8.09 -0.78 20.83
CA SER A 65 -9.37 -0.09 21.03
C SER A 65 -9.94 0.52 19.74
N PHE A 66 -9.07 1.04 18.86
CA PHE A 66 -9.54 1.61 17.60
C PHE A 66 -9.96 0.52 16.60
N ALA A 67 -9.19 -0.57 16.48
CA ALA A 67 -9.59 -1.73 15.70
C ALA A 67 -10.94 -2.32 16.18
N ARG A 68 -11.19 -2.28 17.48
CA ARG A 68 -12.49 -2.65 18.06
C ARG A 68 -13.62 -1.74 17.61
N LYS A 69 -13.41 -0.41 17.61
CA LYS A 69 -14.41 0.56 17.09
C LYS A 69 -14.74 0.30 15.63
N VAL A 70 -13.72 0.05 14.80
CA VAL A 70 -13.91 -0.32 13.39
C VAL A 70 -14.76 -1.59 13.27
N TYR A 71 -14.48 -2.61 14.07
CA TYR A 71 -15.28 -3.84 14.07
C TYR A 71 -16.73 -3.62 14.49
N GLU A 72 -16.96 -2.85 15.55
CA GLU A 72 -18.34 -2.59 16.06
C GLU A 72 -19.16 -1.81 15.02
N ALA A 73 -18.56 -0.81 14.36
CA ALA A 73 -19.21 -0.08 13.28
C ALA A 73 -19.47 -0.96 12.05
N ALA A 74 -18.52 -1.80 11.67
CA ALA A 74 -18.68 -2.73 10.57
C ALA A 74 -19.77 -3.78 10.84
N LEU A 75 -19.85 -4.27 12.08
CA LEU A 75 -20.89 -5.23 12.47
C LEU A 75 -22.29 -4.66 12.31
N ALA A 76 -22.48 -3.35 12.58
CA ALA A 76 -23.79 -2.68 12.42
C ALA A 76 -24.22 -2.57 10.94
N VAL A 77 -23.31 -2.72 9.97
CA VAL A 77 -23.64 -2.75 8.53
C VAL A 77 -24.42 -4.03 8.18
N ASP A 78 -24.19 -5.10 8.91
CA ASP A 78 -24.73 -6.44 8.62
C ASP A 78 -24.51 -6.88 7.17
N ALA A 79 -23.23 -6.82 6.73
CA ALA A 79 -22.83 -7.14 5.37
C ALA A 79 -22.84 -8.67 5.11
N ASP A 80 -22.92 -9.04 3.83
CA ASP A 80 -22.78 -10.41 3.37
C ASP A 80 -21.33 -10.85 3.35
N LEU A 81 -20.41 -9.93 2.95
CA LEU A 81 -18.97 -10.13 2.89
C LEU A 81 -18.24 -9.02 3.63
N TYR A 82 -17.29 -9.40 4.47
CA TYR A 82 -16.38 -8.49 5.16
C TYR A 82 -14.97 -8.63 4.58
N HIS A 83 -14.36 -7.51 4.20
CA HIS A 83 -13.04 -7.42 3.61
C HIS A 83 -12.09 -6.69 4.57
N LEU A 84 -11.14 -7.42 5.16
CA LEU A 84 -10.20 -6.90 6.15
C LEU A 84 -8.90 -6.49 5.49
N HIS A 85 -8.39 -5.29 5.80
CA HIS A 85 -7.15 -4.77 5.21
C HIS A 85 -5.96 -4.71 6.16
N ASP A 86 -6.18 -4.86 7.46
CA ASP A 86 -5.12 -4.74 8.45
C ASP A 86 -5.00 -5.99 9.33
N PRO A 87 -3.77 -6.41 9.70
CA PRO A 87 -3.55 -7.62 10.49
C PRO A 87 -4.18 -7.56 11.89
N GLU A 88 -4.34 -6.36 12.47
CA GLU A 88 -5.03 -6.18 13.75
C GLU A 88 -6.54 -6.44 13.67
N LEU A 89 -7.10 -6.52 12.48
CA LEU A 89 -8.50 -6.89 12.26
C LEU A 89 -8.71 -8.40 12.17
N LEU A 90 -7.67 -9.21 12.01
CA LEU A 90 -7.77 -10.67 11.93
C LEU A 90 -8.52 -11.33 13.09
N PRO A 91 -8.38 -10.92 14.37
CA PRO A 91 -9.17 -11.47 15.48
C PRO A 91 -10.67 -11.24 15.31
N TYR A 92 -11.02 -10.10 14.70
CA TYR A 92 -12.42 -9.76 14.41
C TYR A 92 -12.98 -10.53 13.22
N GLY A 93 -12.13 -10.90 12.26
CA GLY A 93 -12.46 -11.83 11.19
C GLY A 93 -12.98 -13.16 11.73
N ILE A 94 -12.32 -13.73 12.74
CA ILE A 94 -12.81 -14.96 13.42
C ILE A 94 -14.17 -14.72 14.10
N LYS A 95 -14.38 -13.55 14.72
CA LYS A 95 -15.67 -13.21 15.35
C LYS A 95 -16.80 -13.11 14.31
N LEU A 96 -16.52 -12.52 13.15
CA LEU A 96 -17.47 -12.45 12.03
C LEU A 96 -17.78 -13.85 11.47
N LYS A 97 -16.76 -14.70 11.32
CA LYS A 97 -16.96 -16.10 10.89
C LYS A 97 -17.86 -16.87 11.84
N ARG A 98 -17.69 -16.71 13.18
CA ARG A 98 -18.56 -17.32 14.19
C ARG A 98 -20.01 -16.84 14.12
N ARG A 99 -20.26 -15.70 13.46
CA ARG A 99 -21.59 -15.15 13.16
C ARG A 99 -22.14 -15.56 11.80
N GLY A 100 -21.47 -16.50 11.13
CA GLY A 100 -21.88 -17.01 9.81
C GLY A 100 -21.54 -16.09 8.63
N LYS A 101 -20.77 -15.02 8.84
CA LYS A 101 -20.43 -14.07 7.79
C LYS A 101 -19.32 -14.60 6.91
N LYS A 102 -19.30 -14.15 5.63
CA LYS A 102 -18.16 -14.35 4.73
C LYS A 102 -17.09 -13.33 5.05
N VAL A 103 -15.82 -13.77 5.09
CA VAL A 103 -14.70 -12.92 5.47
C VAL A 103 -13.49 -13.22 4.60
N ILE A 104 -12.94 -12.19 3.97
CA ILE A 104 -11.67 -12.24 3.25
C ILE A 104 -10.65 -11.28 3.88
N PHE A 105 -9.37 -11.58 3.72
CA PHE A 105 -8.27 -10.76 4.20
C PHE A 105 -7.41 -10.34 3.02
N ASP A 106 -7.26 -9.03 2.80
CA ASP A 106 -6.32 -8.47 1.85
C ASP A 106 -5.01 -8.11 2.56
N SER A 107 -3.99 -8.89 2.28
CA SER A 107 -2.66 -8.67 2.85
C SER A 107 -1.86 -7.74 1.95
N HIS A 108 -1.86 -6.45 2.26
CA HIS A 108 -1.12 -5.44 1.50
C HIS A 108 0.38 -5.69 1.47
N GLU A 109 0.92 -6.39 2.46
CA GLU A 109 2.33 -6.74 2.60
C GLU A 109 2.48 -8.08 3.33
N LEU A 110 3.62 -8.74 3.16
CA LEU A 110 3.94 -9.95 3.92
C LEU A 110 4.39 -9.58 5.33
N TYR A 111 3.44 -9.40 6.25
CA TYR A 111 3.69 -8.90 7.61
C TYR A 111 4.73 -9.73 8.38
N ALA A 112 4.75 -11.05 8.23
CA ALA A 112 5.76 -11.90 8.86
C ALA A 112 7.19 -11.56 8.38
N VAL A 113 7.36 -11.22 7.10
CA VAL A 113 8.65 -10.77 6.53
C VAL A 113 8.98 -9.37 7.02
N GLN A 114 8.00 -8.46 6.98
CA GLN A 114 8.16 -7.09 7.41
C GLN A 114 8.54 -6.99 8.90
N LEU A 115 7.99 -7.85 9.76
CA LEU A 115 8.34 -7.89 11.19
C LEU A 115 9.81 -8.23 11.45
N ARG A 116 10.44 -9.04 10.59
CA ARG A 116 11.87 -9.37 10.70
C ARG A 116 12.80 -8.20 10.41
N GLN A 117 12.30 -7.17 9.73
CA GLN A 117 13.06 -6.02 9.26
C GLN A 117 12.88 -4.78 10.15
N LYS A 118 12.20 -4.89 11.29
CA LYS A 118 11.98 -3.75 12.19
C LYS A 118 13.27 -3.38 12.93
N PRO A 119 13.87 -2.19 12.67
CA PRO A 119 15.19 -1.83 13.19
C PRO A 119 15.23 -1.53 14.69
N TYR A 120 14.07 -1.32 15.31
CA TYR A 120 13.96 -0.94 16.73
C TYR A 120 13.88 -2.14 17.70
N LEU A 121 13.97 -3.37 17.20
CA LEU A 121 13.97 -4.58 18.01
C LEU A 121 15.22 -5.42 17.74
N PRO A 122 15.82 -6.05 18.77
CA PRO A 122 16.90 -7.01 18.58
C PRO A 122 16.50 -8.11 17.59
N GLY A 123 17.43 -8.53 16.72
CA GLY A 123 17.12 -9.48 15.62
C GLY A 123 16.57 -10.83 16.08
N TRP A 124 16.92 -11.30 17.28
CA TRP A 124 16.34 -12.52 17.84
C TRP A 124 14.88 -12.34 18.27
N CYS A 125 14.53 -11.17 18.86
CA CYS A 125 13.16 -10.82 19.21
C CYS A 125 12.28 -10.76 17.94
N THR A 126 12.75 -10.11 16.87
CA THR A 126 12.00 -10.00 15.63
C THR A 126 11.73 -11.36 15.00
N ARG A 127 12.68 -12.31 15.10
CA ARG A 127 12.49 -13.68 14.60
C ARG A 127 11.40 -14.43 15.37
N ILE A 128 11.39 -14.34 16.71
CA ILE A 128 10.36 -14.98 17.56
C ILE A 128 8.99 -14.37 17.27
N ILE A 129 8.89 -13.03 17.25
CA ILE A 129 7.63 -12.31 16.98
C ILE A 129 7.11 -12.66 15.59
N ALA A 130 7.97 -12.66 14.57
CA ALA A 130 7.59 -13.01 13.20
C ALA A 130 7.13 -14.47 13.08
N PHE A 131 7.78 -15.39 13.78
CA PHE A 131 7.36 -16.79 13.83
C PHE A 131 6.01 -16.97 14.51
N GLY A 132 5.82 -16.34 15.67
CA GLY A 132 4.54 -16.35 16.40
C GLY A 132 3.40 -15.76 15.55
N TYR A 133 3.67 -14.61 14.90
CA TYR A 133 2.71 -13.99 14.00
C TYR A 133 2.37 -14.88 12.81
N ALA A 134 3.35 -15.49 12.15
CA ALA A 134 3.11 -16.38 11.00
C ALA A 134 2.25 -17.59 11.36
N ARG A 135 2.43 -18.16 12.58
CA ARG A 135 1.57 -19.24 13.08
C ARG A 135 0.16 -18.75 13.39
N TYR A 136 0.06 -17.58 13.99
CA TYR A 136 -1.23 -16.94 14.28
C TYR A 136 -1.99 -16.62 12.97
N GLU A 137 -1.32 -15.96 12.01
CA GLU A 137 -1.88 -15.66 10.69
C GLU A 137 -2.39 -16.93 10.01
N ARG A 138 -1.58 -17.99 9.97
CA ARG A 138 -1.99 -19.29 9.40
C ARG A 138 -3.21 -19.88 10.10
N TYR A 139 -3.28 -19.75 11.43
CA TYR A 139 -4.43 -20.22 12.20
C TYR A 139 -5.70 -19.46 11.83
N VAL A 140 -5.61 -18.16 11.65
CA VAL A 140 -6.74 -17.30 11.26
C VAL A 140 -7.15 -17.59 9.82
N LEU A 141 -6.22 -17.51 8.87
CA LEU A 141 -6.48 -17.67 7.43
C LEU A 141 -7.18 -19.00 7.10
N ARG A 142 -6.85 -20.08 7.80
CA ARG A 142 -7.54 -21.37 7.63
C ARG A 142 -9.03 -21.34 8.00
N ARG A 143 -9.47 -20.30 8.67
CA ARG A 143 -10.86 -20.11 9.14
C ARG A 143 -11.62 -19.04 8.36
N LEU A 144 -10.90 -18.21 7.60
CA LEU A 144 -11.50 -17.25 6.70
C LEU A 144 -11.92 -17.92 5.39
N ASP A 145 -12.73 -17.24 4.60
CA ASP A 145 -13.18 -17.73 3.29
C ASP A 145 -12.14 -17.49 2.20
N GLY A 146 -11.32 -16.46 2.32
CA GLY A 146 -10.29 -16.15 1.33
C GLY A 146 -9.21 -15.20 1.82
N ALA A 147 -8.11 -15.15 1.06
CA ALA A 147 -7.05 -14.18 1.22
C ALA A 147 -6.64 -13.60 -0.14
N ILE A 148 -6.36 -12.29 -0.14
CA ILE A 148 -5.88 -11.55 -1.30
C ILE A 148 -4.44 -11.11 -1.02
N PHE A 149 -3.62 -11.11 -2.05
CA PHE A 149 -2.23 -10.64 -1.99
C PHE A 149 -1.86 -9.85 -3.25
N PRO A 150 -0.96 -8.83 -3.12
CA PRO A 150 -0.65 -7.93 -4.24
C PRO A 150 0.46 -8.46 -5.16
N CYS A 151 1.23 -9.46 -4.72
CA CYS A 151 2.35 -10.02 -5.49
C CYS A 151 2.67 -11.44 -5.07
N THR A 152 3.16 -12.22 -6.01
CA THR A 152 3.80 -13.52 -5.76
C THR A 152 5.17 -13.34 -5.08
N VAL A 153 5.67 -14.41 -4.50
CA VAL A 153 7.01 -14.47 -3.92
C VAL A 153 7.75 -15.64 -4.55
N ASN A 154 8.79 -15.37 -5.31
CA ASN A 154 9.48 -16.36 -6.14
C ASN A 154 8.51 -17.15 -7.06
N GLY A 155 7.52 -16.46 -7.67
CA GLY A 155 6.50 -17.10 -8.52
C GLY A 155 5.39 -17.84 -7.78
N GLU A 156 5.44 -17.92 -6.46
CA GLU A 156 4.51 -18.69 -5.66
C GLU A 156 3.51 -17.82 -4.90
N ASP A 157 2.31 -18.37 -4.70
CA ASP A 157 1.29 -17.78 -3.81
C ASP A 157 1.77 -17.85 -2.35
N PRO A 158 1.95 -16.70 -1.67
CA PRO A 158 2.43 -16.65 -0.29
C PRO A 158 1.45 -17.28 0.72
N PHE A 159 0.19 -17.48 0.33
CA PHE A 159 -0.85 -18.06 1.17
C PHE A 159 -1.30 -19.46 0.75
N ALA A 160 -0.62 -20.06 -0.23
CA ALA A 160 -0.92 -21.42 -0.69
C ALA A 160 -1.00 -22.41 0.48
N GLY A 161 -2.09 -23.17 0.54
CA GLY A 161 -2.38 -24.13 1.63
C GLY A 161 -2.62 -23.50 3.01
N ARG A 162 -2.77 -22.17 3.10
CA ARG A 162 -3.08 -21.46 4.35
C ARG A 162 -4.51 -20.95 4.42
N CYS A 163 -5.16 -20.79 3.27
CA CYS A 163 -6.53 -20.31 3.15
C CYS A 163 -7.28 -21.15 2.13
N PRO A 164 -8.63 -21.33 2.25
CA PRO A 164 -9.43 -22.09 1.28
C PRO A 164 -9.36 -21.51 -0.13
N HIS A 165 -9.43 -20.20 -0.26
CA HIS A 165 -9.34 -19.47 -1.52
C HIS A 165 -8.28 -18.37 -1.42
N THR A 166 -7.46 -18.25 -2.45
CA THR A 166 -6.47 -17.19 -2.56
C THR A 166 -6.57 -16.52 -3.92
N ALA A 167 -6.28 -15.22 -3.99
CA ALA A 167 -6.29 -14.48 -5.22
C ALA A 167 -5.16 -13.44 -5.27
N LEU A 168 -4.46 -13.40 -6.39
CA LEU A 168 -3.56 -12.30 -6.72
C LEU A 168 -4.40 -11.13 -7.23
N VAL A 169 -4.41 -10.03 -6.51
CA VAL A 169 -4.97 -8.75 -6.94
C VAL A 169 -3.86 -7.71 -6.90
N ASP A 170 -3.23 -7.54 -8.02
CA ASP A 170 -2.10 -6.61 -8.18
C ASP A 170 -2.52 -5.16 -7.87
N ASN A 171 -1.57 -4.40 -7.34
CA ASN A 171 -1.76 -2.97 -7.11
C ASN A 171 -1.43 -2.14 -8.38
N SER A 172 -1.89 -2.60 -9.53
CA SER A 172 -1.70 -1.92 -10.82
C SER A 172 -2.27 -0.51 -10.82
N VAL A 173 -1.70 0.35 -11.64
CA VAL A 173 -2.22 1.72 -11.84
C VAL A 173 -3.57 1.66 -12.56
N LYS A 174 -4.44 2.61 -12.26
CA LYS A 174 -5.63 2.82 -13.09
C LYS A 174 -5.20 3.45 -14.41
N LEU A 175 -5.52 2.80 -15.50
CA LEU A 175 -5.19 3.32 -16.83
C LEU A 175 -5.82 4.69 -17.07
N GLU A 176 -7.04 4.90 -16.60
CA GLU A 176 -7.79 6.17 -16.68
C GLU A 176 -7.00 7.34 -16.07
N ASP A 177 -6.26 7.11 -14.97
CA ASP A 177 -5.46 8.14 -14.30
C ASP A 177 -4.30 8.65 -15.18
N PHE A 178 -3.87 7.89 -16.19
CA PHE A 178 -2.76 8.21 -17.06
C PHE A 178 -3.18 8.44 -18.52
N TYR A 179 -4.07 7.61 -19.08
CA TYR A 179 -4.51 7.75 -20.45
C TYR A 179 -5.33 9.00 -20.71
N GLU A 180 -6.18 9.41 -19.79
CA GLU A 180 -6.94 10.66 -19.90
C GLU A 180 -6.05 11.91 -19.89
N ARG A 181 -4.82 11.78 -19.37
CA ARG A 181 -3.83 12.85 -19.28
C ARG A 181 -2.66 12.66 -20.25
N TYR A 182 -2.73 11.62 -21.08
CA TYR A 182 -1.67 11.37 -22.05
C TYR A 182 -1.78 12.36 -23.21
N ASP A 183 -0.70 13.13 -23.40
CA ASP A 183 -0.54 14.04 -24.53
C ASP A 183 0.52 13.44 -25.47
N PRO A 184 0.12 12.94 -26.66
CA PRO A 184 1.06 12.38 -27.63
C PRO A 184 2.03 13.42 -28.20
N GLU A 185 1.66 14.71 -28.15
CA GLU A 185 2.47 15.82 -28.64
C GLU A 185 3.38 16.43 -27.56
N ALA A 186 3.37 15.89 -26.34
CA ALA A 186 4.19 16.37 -25.25
C ALA A 186 5.69 16.33 -25.60
N VAL A 187 6.34 17.48 -25.60
CA VAL A 187 7.76 17.60 -25.88
C VAL A 187 8.57 17.07 -24.71
N ARG A 188 9.36 16.03 -24.96
CA ARG A 188 10.26 15.44 -23.95
C ARG A 188 11.55 16.21 -23.82
N ASN A 189 11.91 16.56 -22.61
CA ASN A 189 13.23 17.08 -22.29
C ASN A 189 14.26 15.93 -22.39
N GLN A 190 15.14 16.00 -23.38
CA GLN A 190 16.12 14.95 -23.68
C GLN A 190 17.20 14.80 -22.58
N ASP A 191 17.42 15.83 -21.80
CA ASP A 191 18.41 15.85 -20.72
C ASP A 191 17.80 15.58 -19.33
N GLN A 192 16.48 15.29 -19.27
CA GLN A 192 15.77 15.01 -18.03
C GLN A 192 15.39 13.54 -17.91
N ILE A 193 15.77 12.96 -16.79
CA ILE A 193 15.27 11.68 -16.30
C ILE A 193 14.45 11.92 -15.03
N CYS A 194 13.50 11.06 -14.69
CA CYS A 194 12.67 11.26 -13.51
C CYS A 194 12.56 10.01 -12.64
N LEU A 195 12.31 10.23 -11.35
CA LEU A 195 11.96 9.20 -10.37
C LEU A 195 10.88 9.74 -9.44
N THR A 196 9.77 9.03 -9.37
CA THR A 196 8.59 9.45 -8.58
C THR A 196 8.22 8.43 -7.49
N GLY A 197 7.56 8.87 -6.44
CA GLY A 197 7.06 8.05 -5.33
C GLY A 197 7.84 8.26 -4.04
N SER A 198 7.75 7.35 -3.07
CA SER A 198 8.52 7.47 -1.82
C SER A 198 10.02 7.35 -2.10
N LEU A 199 10.77 8.35 -1.72
CA LEU A 199 12.22 8.44 -2.00
C LEU A 199 12.99 7.92 -0.78
N THR A 200 13.35 6.64 -0.82
CA THR A 200 14.09 5.96 0.26
C THR A 200 15.39 5.35 -0.27
N GLU A 201 16.32 5.04 0.60
CA GLU A 201 17.58 4.38 0.22
C GLU A 201 17.32 3.04 -0.48
N ALA A 202 16.41 2.22 0.04
CA ALA A 202 16.03 0.93 -0.55
C ALA A 202 15.46 1.06 -1.98
N ARG A 203 14.98 2.23 -2.35
CA ARG A 203 14.53 2.55 -3.71
C ARG A 203 15.64 3.08 -4.62
N GLY A 204 16.90 3.01 -4.20
CA GLY A 204 18.07 3.28 -5.00
C GLY A 204 18.30 4.76 -5.36
N ILE A 205 17.77 5.69 -4.53
CA ILE A 205 17.87 7.14 -4.83
C ILE A 205 19.31 7.59 -4.93
N THR A 206 20.19 7.16 -4.00
CA THR A 206 21.62 7.46 -4.03
C THR A 206 22.27 7.02 -5.35
N SER A 207 21.92 5.81 -5.82
CA SER A 207 22.44 5.28 -7.10
C SER A 207 21.90 6.07 -8.30
N ALA A 208 20.61 6.46 -8.26
CA ALA A 208 20.00 7.27 -9.31
C ALA A 208 20.67 8.64 -9.44
N ILE A 209 20.99 9.31 -8.32
CA ILE A 209 21.67 10.60 -8.30
C ILE A 209 23.08 10.49 -8.95
N ARG A 210 23.86 9.49 -8.55
CA ARG A 210 25.19 9.26 -9.13
C ARG A 210 25.13 8.93 -10.62
N ALA A 211 24.17 8.08 -11.01
CA ALA A 211 23.98 7.73 -12.42
C ALA A 211 23.58 8.94 -13.26
N ALA A 212 22.70 9.79 -12.79
CA ALA A 212 22.29 11.02 -13.48
C ALA A 212 23.47 11.98 -13.67
N ALA A 213 24.23 12.22 -12.61
CA ALA A 213 25.42 13.07 -12.68
C ALA A 213 26.47 12.53 -13.67
N SER A 214 26.71 11.21 -13.64
CA SER A 214 27.63 10.54 -14.57
C SER A 214 27.16 10.65 -16.03
N ALA A 215 25.84 10.56 -16.25
CA ALA A 215 25.23 10.69 -17.56
C ALA A 215 25.04 12.15 -18.01
N LYS A 216 25.40 13.12 -17.16
CA LYS A 216 25.17 14.57 -17.37
C LYS A 216 23.73 14.94 -17.65
N CYS A 217 22.79 14.22 -16.99
CA CYS A 217 21.35 14.45 -17.05
C CYS A 217 20.84 15.12 -15.78
N THR A 218 19.78 15.90 -15.90
CA THR A 218 19.01 16.38 -14.74
C THR A 218 18.13 15.27 -14.20
N LEU A 219 18.21 14.96 -12.89
CA LEU A 219 17.33 14.04 -12.23
C LEU A 219 16.19 14.77 -11.54
N ALA A 220 14.98 14.71 -12.10
CA ALA A 220 13.78 15.21 -11.45
C ALA A 220 13.26 14.18 -10.44
N LEU A 221 13.32 14.53 -9.15
CA LEU A 221 12.81 13.73 -8.04
C LEU A 221 11.47 14.27 -7.54
N ALA A 222 10.43 13.43 -7.51
CA ALA A 222 9.12 13.82 -6.99
C ALA A 222 8.62 12.81 -5.96
N GLY A 223 8.39 13.28 -4.74
CA GLY A 223 7.89 12.50 -3.61
C GLY A 223 8.59 12.83 -2.29
N PRO A 224 8.09 12.28 -1.17
CA PRO A 224 8.72 12.52 0.13
C PRO A 224 10.02 11.72 0.27
N ILE A 225 11.08 12.39 0.68
CA ILE A 225 12.34 11.73 1.08
C ILE A 225 12.22 11.27 2.53
N SER A 226 12.54 10.02 2.80
CA SER A 226 12.43 9.44 4.14
C SER A 226 13.52 8.38 4.38
N PRO A 227 14.08 8.32 5.59
CA PRO A 227 13.88 9.22 6.73
C PRO A 227 14.59 10.58 6.53
N ALA A 228 14.35 11.54 7.46
CA ALA A 228 14.89 12.90 7.32
C ALA A 228 16.43 12.98 7.33
N ASP A 229 17.07 12.09 8.08
CA ASP A 229 18.54 11.97 8.10
C ASP A 229 19.09 11.50 6.74
N TYR A 230 18.36 10.67 6.01
CA TYR A 230 18.70 10.27 4.65
C TYR A 230 18.61 11.47 3.69
N GLU A 231 17.61 12.32 3.80
CA GLU A 231 17.54 13.55 3.02
C GLU A 231 18.76 14.44 3.26
N ALA A 232 19.14 14.60 4.53
CA ALA A 232 20.33 15.39 4.89
C ALA A 232 21.64 14.80 4.31
N GLN A 233 21.71 13.46 4.19
CA GLN A 233 22.85 12.78 3.53
C GLN A 233 22.85 13.04 2.03
N LEU A 234 21.70 12.91 1.35
CA LEU A 234 21.61 13.16 -0.10
C LEU A 234 22.02 14.59 -0.46
N ARG A 235 21.55 15.58 0.30
CA ARG A 235 21.88 17.00 0.07
C ARG A 235 23.36 17.34 0.25
N LYS A 236 24.13 16.50 0.96
CA LYS A 236 25.59 16.64 1.11
C LYS A 236 26.38 16.05 -0.06
N MET A 237 25.76 15.28 -0.92
CA MET A 237 26.43 14.69 -2.09
C MET A 237 26.74 15.78 -3.11
N PRO A 238 27.97 15.85 -3.66
CA PRO A 238 28.29 16.80 -4.72
C PRO A 238 27.39 16.67 -5.95
N GLU A 239 27.01 15.43 -6.27
CA GLU A 239 26.16 15.09 -7.41
C GLU A 239 24.70 15.58 -7.21
N PHE A 240 24.30 15.98 -6.01
CA PHE A 240 22.95 16.50 -5.75
C PHE A 240 22.70 17.83 -6.49
N SER A 241 23.75 18.51 -6.95
CA SER A 241 23.63 19.70 -7.80
C SER A 241 22.92 19.44 -9.13
N SER A 242 22.90 18.19 -9.60
CA SER A 242 22.16 17.76 -10.80
C SER A 242 20.72 17.34 -10.53
N VAL A 243 20.25 17.46 -9.28
CA VAL A 243 18.90 17.04 -8.86
C VAL A 243 17.94 18.21 -8.88
N ASP A 244 16.81 18.05 -9.59
CA ASP A 244 15.62 18.90 -9.51
C ASP A 244 14.62 18.25 -8.55
N TYR A 245 14.69 18.58 -7.25
CA TYR A 245 13.77 18.04 -6.24
C TYR A 245 12.50 18.86 -6.17
N ARG A 246 11.38 18.24 -6.55
CA ARG A 246 10.05 18.86 -6.67
C ARG A 246 9.11 18.61 -5.47
N GLY A 247 9.57 17.89 -4.45
CA GLY A 247 8.74 17.54 -3.31
C GLY A 247 7.57 16.60 -3.69
N VAL A 248 6.47 16.68 -2.94
CA VAL A 248 5.28 15.88 -3.19
C VAL A 248 4.41 16.58 -4.24
N LEU A 249 4.18 15.91 -5.35
CA LEU A 249 3.36 16.40 -6.47
C LEU A 249 1.95 15.79 -6.44
N ALA A 250 0.98 16.53 -6.96
CA ALA A 250 -0.35 16.01 -7.26
C ALA A 250 -0.29 15.03 -8.46
N LYS A 251 -1.32 14.18 -8.63
CA LYS A 251 -1.32 13.13 -9.68
C LYS A 251 -1.16 13.66 -11.09
N ASP A 252 -1.78 14.79 -11.41
CA ASP A 252 -1.68 15.49 -12.68
C ASP A 252 -0.26 16.00 -12.96
N GLN A 253 0.38 16.56 -11.93
CA GLN A 253 1.77 17.01 -12.02
C GLN A 253 2.75 15.84 -12.17
N VAL A 254 2.47 14.69 -11.51
CA VAL A 254 3.26 13.45 -11.71
C VAL A 254 3.11 12.95 -13.14
N ALA A 255 1.88 12.93 -13.69
CA ALA A 255 1.64 12.52 -15.06
C ALA A 255 2.38 13.43 -16.04
N ALA A 256 2.33 14.74 -15.86
CA ALA A 256 3.06 15.71 -16.68
C ALA A 256 4.60 15.49 -16.60
N LEU A 257 5.12 15.27 -15.39
CA LEU A 257 6.55 14.98 -15.20
C LEU A 257 6.99 13.72 -15.94
N LEU A 258 6.19 12.64 -15.86
CA LEU A 258 6.49 11.38 -16.56
C LEU A 258 6.46 11.55 -18.09
N GLN A 259 5.50 12.31 -18.62
CA GLN A 259 5.38 12.55 -20.07
C GLN A 259 6.52 13.40 -20.63
N THR A 260 6.95 14.42 -19.87
CA THR A 260 7.98 15.36 -20.32
C THR A 260 9.40 14.89 -20.02
N SER A 261 9.59 13.80 -19.29
CA SER A 261 10.90 13.20 -19.04
C SER A 261 11.27 12.19 -20.12
N ARG A 262 12.57 12.11 -20.45
CA ARG A 262 13.09 11.14 -21.41
C ARG A 262 12.98 9.71 -20.92
N VAL A 263 13.30 9.48 -19.62
CA VAL A 263 13.32 8.17 -18.99
C VAL A 263 12.77 8.26 -17.56
N GLY A 264 11.90 7.35 -17.21
CA GLY A 264 11.48 7.10 -15.82
C GLY A 264 12.35 6.02 -15.18
N LEU A 265 12.87 6.28 -13.98
CA LEU A 265 13.73 5.36 -13.26
C LEU A 265 12.94 4.57 -12.19
N SER A 266 13.29 3.29 -12.02
CA SER A 266 12.80 2.45 -10.93
C SER A 266 13.92 1.54 -10.37
N PRO A 267 14.98 2.11 -9.79
CA PRO A 267 16.18 1.39 -9.35
C PRO A 267 15.98 0.79 -7.95
N LEU A 268 15.18 -0.27 -7.83
CA LEU A 268 15.00 -0.96 -6.55
C LEU A 268 16.28 -1.71 -6.18
N LEU A 269 16.79 -1.46 -4.96
CA LEU A 269 17.92 -2.22 -4.44
C LEU A 269 17.45 -3.60 -3.99
N ASN A 270 18.38 -4.56 -4.03
CA ASN A 270 18.17 -5.92 -3.52
C ASN A 270 18.09 -5.94 -1.98
N GLN A 271 17.10 -5.24 -1.42
CA GLN A 271 16.89 -5.08 0.01
C GLN A 271 15.42 -5.28 0.38
N GLY A 272 15.21 -5.92 1.53
CA GLY A 272 13.88 -6.05 2.08
C GLY A 272 12.94 -6.93 1.24
N GLN A 273 11.68 -6.57 1.22
CA GLN A 273 10.64 -7.32 0.50
C GLN A 273 10.68 -7.11 -1.03
N TYR A 274 11.32 -6.04 -1.50
CA TYR A 274 11.27 -5.64 -2.91
C TYR A 274 12.03 -6.59 -3.84
N TRP A 275 13.11 -7.22 -3.38
CA TRP A 275 13.94 -8.05 -4.22
C TRP A 275 13.33 -9.43 -4.55
N LYS A 276 12.31 -9.83 -3.79
CA LYS A 276 11.57 -11.08 -4.01
C LYS A 276 10.21 -10.86 -4.64
N ALA A 277 9.78 -9.61 -4.76
CA ALA A 277 8.53 -9.27 -5.39
C ALA A 277 8.69 -9.24 -6.91
N GLU A 278 7.87 -9.98 -7.63
CA GLU A 278 7.92 -10.08 -9.08
C GLU A 278 7.17 -8.95 -9.77
N ASN A 279 6.37 -8.20 -9.01
CA ASN A 279 5.61 -7.10 -9.54
C ASN A 279 6.47 -5.84 -9.61
N LEU A 280 6.32 -5.10 -10.72
CA LEU A 280 6.89 -3.76 -10.85
C LEU A 280 6.29 -2.84 -9.78
N ALA A 281 7.12 -1.94 -9.24
CA ALA A 281 6.59 -0.90 -8.37
C ALA A 281 5.57 -0.05 -9.13
N THR A 282 4.43 0.19 -8.48
CA THR A 282 3.41 1.11 -9.01
C THR A 282 3.97 2.53 -9.01
N LYS A 283 4.44 3.01 -10.15
CA LYS A 283 5.04 4.35 -10.32
C LYS A 283 4.59 4.97 -11.62
#